data_9d34191a2cd51ca298e93b4d41cce763
#
_entry.id   9d34191a2cd51ca298e93b4d41cce763
#
_cell.length_a   1.000
_cell.length_b   1.000
_cell.length_c   1.000
_cell.angle_alpha   90.00
_cell.angle_beta   90.00
_cell.angle_gamma   90.00
#
_symmetry.space_group_name_H-M   'P 1'
#
loop_
_entity.id
_entity.type
_entity.pdbx_description
1 polymer ?
#
loop_
_entity_poly.entity_id
_entity_poly.type
_entity_poly.pdbx_seq_one_letter_code
_entity_poly.pdbx_strand_id
1 'polypeptide(L)'
;MDRPICPPKIAIIGAGIGGLALAIGLTRRNVDYTIYEAGSQFSAVGAGIALGPNSLRAMTLIDPRLMELYKGISRGNRSPEKAHIFADFMLAEPGFGINSGWEGAPVGSKDFTKSGAHRKDLLDIMTRLFPTENVRFGKRAVEVRQAGQKVVIQFADGEAVEVDAVIGCDGAKGATRRAVLTENYPDHVAARYSGRYVYRVVIPATEAQQALGAYADDGKMFLGPGHYFALYQMSGGRLNLVAGRQKNDEWTHDQWTQDVTREEMLADFKGCDPRLIELLGVSIPYISLWLETEIVIS
;
A
#
# COMPACT_ATOMS: atom_id res chain seq x y z
N MET A 1 33.97 -4.44 37.05
CA MET A 1 33.78 -3.15 36.37
C MET A 1 32.84 -3.40 35.21
N ASP A 2 31.58 -3.08 35.40
CA ASP A 2 30.56 -3.19 34.33
C ASP A 2 30.94 -2.17 33.24
N ARG A 3 31.20 -2.66 32.01
CA ARG A 3 31.34 -1.79 30.86
C ARG A 3 30.04 -1.01 30.69
N PRO A 4 30.10 0.31 30.47
CA PRO A 4 28.87 1.04 30.15
C PRO A 4 28.22 0.38 28.94
N ILE A 5 27.01 -0.09 29.10
CA ILE A 5 26.22 -0.65 27.99
C ILE A 5 25.88 0.51 27.05
N CYS A 6 26.67 0.66 26.00
CA CYS A 6 26.36 1.62 24.95
C CYS A 6 25.07 1.15 24.28
N PRO A 7 24.06 2.01 24.11
CA PRO A 7 22.83 1.61 23.45
C PRO A 7 23.14 1.11 22.02
N PRO A 8 22.43 0.06 21.56
CA PRO A 8 22.68 -0.52 20.25
C PRO A 8 22.35 0.49 19.13
N LYS A 9 23.22 0.56 18.12
CA LYS A 9 22.96 1.30 16.89
C LYS A 9 22.00 0.50 16.01
N ILE A 10 20.77 0.96 15.85
CA ILE A 10 19.74 0.30 15.04
C ILE A 10 19.58 1.04 13.71
N ALA A 11 19.65 0.31 12.60
CA ALA A 11 19.32 0.82 11.27
C ALA A 11 17.97 0.28 10.80
N ILE A 12 17.12 1.18 10.31
CA ILE A 12 15.88 0.85 9.60
C ILE A 12 16.12 1.12 8.12
N ILE A 13 15.92 0.13 7.26
CA ILE A 13 16.10 0.30 5.82
C ILE A 13 14.72 0.48 5.17
N GLY A 14 14.48 1.71 4.65
CA GLY A 14 13.23 2.12 4.01
C GLY A 14 12.31 2.95 4.90
N ALA A 15 11.89 4.12 4.40
CA ALA A 15 10.96 5.05 5.03
C ALA A 15 9.53 4.92 4.48
N GLY A 16 9.12 3.73 4.10
CA GLY A 16 7.72 3.41 3.80
C GLY A 16 6.87 3.32 5.07
N ILE A 17 5.59 2.97 4.94
CA ILE A 17 4.65 2.86 6.08
C ILE A 17 5.20 1.96 7.19
N GLY A 18 5.81 0.82 6.84
CA GLY A 18 6.39 -0.11 7.83
C GLY A 18 7.56 0.51 8.60
N GLY A 19 8.50 1.15 7.90
CA GLY A 19 9.66 1.81 8.53
C GLY A 19 9.26 2.98 9.41
N LEU A 20 8.31 3.81 8.96
CA LEU A 20 7.79 4.92 9.74
C LEU A 20 7.01 4.44 10.98
N ALA A 21 6.20 3.39 10.85
CA ALA A 21 5.50 2.79 11.99
C ALA A 21 6.47 2.29 13.06
N LEU A 22 7.54 1.62 12.63
CA LEU A 22 8.62 1.18 13.53
C LEU A 22 9.31 2.37 14.19
N ALA A 23 9.68 3.40 13.42
CA ALA A 23 10.32 4.61 13.92
C ALA A 23 9.50 5.29 15.02
N ILE A 24 8.18 5.45 14.80
CA ILE A 24 7.26 6.00 15.80
C ILE A 24 7.27 5.15 17.09
N GLY A 25 7.21 3.83 16.94
CA GLY A 25 7.24 2.91 18.08
C GLY A 25 8.54 2.96 18.87
N LEU A 26 9.70 3.08 18.19
CA LEU A 26 11.02 3.21 18.82
C LEU A 26 11.20 4.57 19.51
N THR A 27 10.78 5.66 18.83
CA THR A 27 10.77 7.02 19.42
C THR A 27 9.99 7.06 20.73
N ARG A 28 8.80 6.47 20.74
CA ARG A 28 7.98 6.41 21.96
C ARG A 28 8.63 5.64 23.10
N ARG A 29 9.56 4.76 22.80
CA ARG A 29 10.31 3.94 23.78
C ARG A 29 11.69 4.48 24.09
N ASN A 30 12.03 5.66 23.56
CA ASN A 30 13.36 6.28 23.68
C ASN A 30 14.49 5.34 23.23
N VAL A 31 14.28 4.60 22.14
CA VAL A 31 15.29 3.75 21.49
C VAL A 31 15.86 4.50 20.30
N ASP A 32 17.19 4.66 20.26
CA ASP A 32 17.88 5.33 19.18
C ASP A 32 17.92 4.49 17.90
N TYR A 33 17.74 5.15 16.76
CA TYR A 33 17.76 4.51 15.43
C TYR A 33 18.15 5.52 14.35
N THR A 34 18.54 5.00 13.19
CA THR A 34 18.68 5.77 11.96
C THR A 34 17.88 5.09 10.86
N ILE A 35 17.09 5.85 10.09
CA ILE A 35 16.40 5.37 8.91
C ILE A 35 17.24 5.70 7.67
N TYR A 36 17.44 4.74 6.78
CA TYR A 36 18.06 4.92 5.47
C TYR A 36 17.03 4.73 4.38
N GLU A 37 16.75 5.82 3.65
CA GLU A 37 15.72 5.86 2.60
C GLU A 37 16.37 6.05 1.23
N ALA A 38 15.96 5.23 0.26
CA ALA A 38 16.51 5.27 -1.11
C ALA A 38 16.07 6.52 -1.89
N GLY A 39 14.91 7.06 -1.60
CA GLY A 39 14.40 8.29 -2.19
C GLY A 39 15.14 9.53 -1.68
N SER A 40 15.04 10.64 -2.42
CA SER A 40 15.60 11.94 -2.02
C SER A 40 14.77 12.68 -0.98
N GLN A 41 13.54 12.22 -0.74
CA GLN A 41 12.58 12.76 0.22
C GLN A 41 11.50 11.74 0.54
N PHE A 42 10.66 12.02 1.52
CA PHE A 42 9.45 11.23 1.74
C PHE A 42 8.56 11.32 0.50
N SER A 43 8.30 10.20 -0.12
CA SER A 43 7.51 10.12 -1.35
C SER A 43 6.44 9.05 -1.22
N ALA A 44 5.23 9.39 -1.66
CA ALA A 44 4.16 8.44 -1.85
C ALA A 44 3.60 8.63 -3.25
N VAL A 45 3.73 7.63 -4.09
CA VAL A 45 2.96 7.59 -5.33
C VAL A 45 1.49 7.49 -4.96
N GLY A 46 0.69 8.42 -5.52
CA GLY A 46 -0.65 8.74 -5.09
C GLY A 46 -1.68 7.64 -5.32
N ALA A 47 -1.79 6.71 -4.38
CA ALA A 47 -2.87 5.72 -4.35
C ALA A 47 -3.64 5.82 -3.03
N GLY A 48 -4.90 5.41 -3.04
CA GLY A 48 -5.66 5.19 -1.82
C GLY A 48 -5.12 4.00 -1.03
N ILE A 49 -5.34 4.04 0.26
CA ILE A 49 -5.11 2.92 1.18
C ILE A 49 -6.35 2.70 2.02
N ALA A 50 -6.85 1.48 2.08
CA ALA A 50 -7.92 1.08 2.98
C ALA A 50 -7.32 0.27 4.12
N LEU A 51 -7.63 0.66 5.35
CA LEU A 51 -7.13 0.02 6.55
C LEU A 51 -8.25 -0.73 7.27
N GLY A 52 -7.95 -1.97 7.63
CA GLY A 52 -8.86 -2.81 8.41
C GLY A 52 -8.66 -2.65 9.93
N PRO A 53 -9.49 -3.32 10.75
CA PRO A 53 -9.46 -3.23 12.21
C PRO A 53 -8.10 -3.57 12.81
N ASN A 54 -7.39 -4.55 12.25
CA ASN A 54 -6.04 -4.93 12.65
C ASN A 54 -5.05 -3.78 12.54
N SER A 55 -5.08 -3.04 11.42
CA SER A 55 -4.19 -1.89 11.19
C SER A 55 -4.55 -0.71 12.09
N LEU A 56 -5.84 -0.43 12.32
CA LEU A 56 -6.30 0.61 13.22
C LEU A 56 -5.91 0.31 14.66
N ARG A 57 -6.04 -0.95 15.08
CA ARG A 57 -5.57 -1.43 16.39
C ARG A 57 -4.05 -1.29 16.52
N ALA A 58 -3.29 -1.67 15.49
CA ALA A 58 -1.84 -1.54 15.49
C ALA A 58 -1.41 -0.07 15.62
N MET A 59 -2.04 0.87 14.92
CA MET A 59 -1.77 2.31 15.07
C MET A 59 -1.95 2.77 16.51
N THR A 60 -3.04 2.37 17.18
CA THR A 60 -3.31 2.72 18.57
C THR A 60 -2.26 2.15 19.53
N LEU A 61 -1.78 0.93 19.27
CA LEU A 61 -0.75 0.28 20.09
C LEU A 61 0.63 0.90 19.89
N ILE A 62 0.96 1.30 18.66
CA ILE A 62 2.22 1.96 18.32
C ILE A 62 2.26 3.33 18.98
N ASP A 63 1.30 4.19 18.69
CA ASP A 63 1.13 5.50 19.33
C ASP A 63 -0.34 5.95 19.19
N PRO A 64 -1.08 6.19 20.29
CA PRO A 64 -2.47 6.68 20.21
C PRO A 64 -2.63 7.96 19.40
N ARG A 65 -1.60 8.85 19.37
CA ARG A 65 -1.62 10.08 18.58
C ARG A 65 -1.68 9.78 17.06
N LEU A 66 -1.08 8.67 16.60
CA LEU A 66 -1.17 8.25 15.19
C LEU A 66 -2.62 7.96 14.82
N MET A 67 -3.36 7.26 15.68
CA MET A 67 -4.78 6.99 15.45
C MET A 67 -5.62 8.27 15.42
N GLU A 68 -5.37 9.23 16.31
CA GLU A 68 -6.09 10.50 16.31
C GLU A 68 -5.81 11.32 15.03
N LEU A 69 -4.56 11.40 14.60
CA LEU A 69 -4.20 12.04 13.33
C LEU A 69 -4.83 11.33 12.13
N TYR A 70 -4.87 9.99 12.15
CA TYR A 70 -5.45 9.19 11.07
C TYR A 70 -6.96 9.43 10.93
N LYS A 71 -7.71 9.57 12.02
CA LYS A 71 -9.14 9.94 11.99
C LYS A 71 -9.40 11.22 11.20
N GLY A 72 -8.49 12.19 11.29
CA GLY A 72 -8.59 13.46 10.56
C GLY A 72 -8.46 13.35 9.04
N ILE A 73 -7.75 12.33 8.56
CA ILE A 73 -7.47 12.13 7.13
C ILE A 73 -8.25 10.96 6.48
N SER A 74 -8.90 10.14 7.29
CA SER A 74 -9.63 8.96 6.80
C SER A 74 -11.11 9.27 6.51
N ARG A 75 -11.72 8.45 5.65
CA ARG A 75 -13.15 8.45 5.37
C ARG A 75 -13.68 7.03 5.36
N GLY A 76 -14.89 6.87 5.91
CA GLY A 76 -15.68 5.66 5.83
C GLY A 76 -16.64 5.66 4.64
N ASN A 77 -17.59 4.75 4.68
CA ASN A 77 -18.73 4.76 3.80
C ASN A 77 -19.57 6.02 4.04
N ARG A 78 -20.27 6.49 3.01
CA ARG A 78 -21.11 7.69 3.09
C ARG A 78 -22.41 7.41 3.80
N SER A 79 -22.95 6.21 3.59
CA SER A 79 -24.18 5.72 4.22
C SER A 79 -23.88 5.30 5.68
N PRO A 80 -24.50 5.95 6.69
CA PRO A 80 -24.21 5.63 8.10
C PRO A 80 -24.54 4.17 8.45
N GLU A 81 -25.60 3.60 7.86
CA GLU A 81 -26.02 2.21 8.05
C GLU A 81 -24.99 1.21 7.52
N LYS A 82 -24.10 1.65 6.61
CA LYS A 82 -23.01 0.85 6.04
C LYS A 82 -21.64 1.13 6.65
N ALA A 83 -21.56 1.87 7.77
CA ALA A 83 -20.29 2.19 8.42
C ALA A 83 -19.46 0.95 8.77
N HIS A 84 -20.12 -0.17 9.06
CA HIS A 84 -19.53 -1.46 9.40
C HIS A 84 -19.34 -2.42 8.21
N ILE A 85 -19.66 -1.97 6.98
CA ILE A 85 -19.52 -2.76 5.76
C ILE A 85 -18.15 -2.44 5.12
N PHE A 86 -17.37 -3.48 4.83
CA PHE A 86 -16.14 -3.35 4.07
C PHE A 86 -16.43 -2.96 2.62
N ALA A 87 -17.29 -3.72 1.95
CA ALA A 87 -17.79 -3.44 0.61
C ALA A 87 -19.07 -4.22 0.34
N ASP A 88 -19.92 -3.68 -0.53
CA ASP A 88 -20.95 -4.46 -1.20
C ASP A 88 -20.32 -5.14 -2.42
N PHE A 89 -20.48 -6.45 -2.52
CA PHE A 89 -19.98 -7.25 -3.63
C PHE A 89 -21.05 -7.34 -4.72
N MET A 90 -20.75 -6.77 -5.88
CA MET A 90 -21.58 -6.69 -7.06
C MET A 90 -20.95 -7.48 -8.21
N LEU A 91 -21.69 -7.76 -9.28
CA LEU A 91 -21.09 -8.28 -10.51
C LEU A 91 -20.63 -7.12 -11.41
N ALA A 92 -19.52 -7.32 -12.14
CA ALA A 92 -19.00 -6.30 -13.05
C ALA A 92 -19.74 -6.27 -14.41
N GLU A 93 -20.65 -7.21 -14.66
CA GLU A 93 -21.49 -7.29 -15.86
C GLU A 93 -22.50 -6.15 -15.97
N PRO A 94 -23.05 -5.86 -17.16
CA PRO A 94 -24.06 -4.84 -17.35
C PRO A 94 -25.27 -4.99 -16.40
N GLY A 95 -25.60 -3.91 -15.69
CA GLY A 95 -26.64 -3.91 -14.65
C GLY A 95 -26.18 -4.40 -13.29
N PHE A 96 -24.87 -4.64 -13.08
CA PHE A 96 -24.28 -5.06 -11.81
C PHE A 96 -24.86 -6.35 -11.22
N GLY A 97 -25.37 -7.23 -12.08
CA GLY A 97 -25.97 -8.50 -11.69
C GLY A 97 -27.47 -8.43 -11.45
N ILE A 98 -28.12 -7.26 -11.45
CA ILE A 98 -29.56 -7.12 -11.23
C ILE A 98 -30.34 -7.92 -12.28
N ASN A 99 -29.91 -7.90 -13.54
CA ASN A 99 -30.53 -8.66 -14.61
C ASN A 99 -30.46 -10.17 -14.43
N SER A 100 -29.51 -10.65 -13.63
CA SER A 100 -29.30 -12.06 -13.28
C SER A 100 -29.90 -12.41 -11.90
N GLY A 101 -30.67 -11.49 -11.29
CA GLY A 101 -31.24 -11.66 -9.96
C GLY A 101 -30.25 -11.48 -8.80
N TRP A 102 -29.10 -10.88 -9.05
CA TRP A 102 -28.11 -10.58 -8.01
C TRP A 102 -28.31 -9.15 -7.46
N GLU A 103 -28.62 -9.04 -6.20
CA GLU A 103 -28.86 -7.75 -5.53
C GLU A 103 -27.63 -7.21 -4.76
N GLY A 104 -26.52 -7.92 -4.82
CA GLY A 104 -25.31 -7.62 -4.09
C GLY A 104 -25.20 -8.42 -2.78
N ALA A 105 -23.97 -8.48 -2.25
CA ALA A 105 -23.69 -9.12 -0.96
C ALA A 105 -22.82 -8.17 -0.11
N PRO A 106 -23.35 -7.58 0.98
CA PRO A 106 -22.57 -6.77 1.89
C PRO A 106 -21.63 -7.68 2.69
N VAL A 107 -20.35 -7.32 2.74
CA VAL A 107 -19.34 -7.98 3.54
C VAL A 107 -18.79 -7.00 4.58
N GLY A 108 -18.85 -7.38 5.84
CA GLY A 108 -18.41 -6.56 6.96
C GLY A 108 -18.63 -7.27 8.29
N SER A 109 -18.45 -6.57 9.38
CA SER A 109 -18.75 -7.08 10.72
C SER A 109 -19.07 -5.90 11.66
N LYS A 110 -19.74 -6.16 12.76
CA LYS A 110 -20.12 -5.12 13.75
C LYS A 110 -18.91 -4.37 14.30
N ASP A 111 -17.76 -5.01 14.36
CA ASP A 111 -16.50 -4.44 14.88
C ASP A 111 -15.66 -3.79 13.78
N PHE A 112 -16.12 -3.82 12.52
CA PHE A 112 -15.42 -3.22 11.41
C PHE A 112 -15.85 -1.75 11.26
N THR A 113 -14.87 -0.88 11.09
CA THR A 113 -15.12 0.49 10.63
C THR A 113 -14.39 0.68 9.31
N LYS A 114 -15.14 0.92 8.26
CA LYS A 114 -14.57 1.23 6.95
C LYS A 114 -13.71 2.47 7.05
N SER A 115 -12.49 2.40 6.54
CA SER A 115 -11.53 3.49 6.65
C SER A 115 -10.62 3.51 5.43
N GLY A 116 -10.70 4.59 4.66
CA GLY A 116 -9.86 4.86 3.50
C GLY A 116 -9.18 6.22 3.62
N ALA A 117 -7.91 6.29 3.24
CA ALA A 117 -7.14 7.53 3.22
C ALA A 117 -6.28 7.60 1.96
N HIS A 118 -5.75 8.77 1.65
CA HIS A 118 -4.72 8.91 0.65
C HIS A 118 -3.37 8.49 1.26
N ARG A 119 -2.58 7.66 0.57
CA ARG A 119 -1.31 7.14 1.08
C ARG A 119 -0.33 8.25 1.45
N LYS A 120 -0.29 9.33 0.68
CA LYS A 120 0.54 10.49 0.99
C LYS A 120 0.13 11.14 2.31
N ASP A 121 -1.17 11.36 2.52
CA ASP A 121 -1.67 11.98 3.75
C ASP A 121 -1.32 11.12 4.98
N LEU A 122 -1.36 9.77 4.84
CA LEU A 122 -0.92 8.87 5.89
C LEU A 122 0.57 9.03 6.21
N LEU A 123 1.44 9.07 5.20
CA LEU A 123 2.87 9.30 5.43
C LEU A 123 3.12 10.68 6.06
N ASP A 124 2.43 11.72 5.61
CA ASP A 124 2.57 13.08 6.13
C ASP A 124 2.21 13.19 7.62
N ILE A 125 1.18 12.47 8.09
CA ILE A 125 0.87 12.45 9.54
C ILE A 125 1.87 11.62 10.34
N MET A 126 2.40 10.52 9.75
CA MET A 126 3.40 9.68 10.42
C MET A 126 4.70 10.44 10.67
N THR A 127 5.15 11.27 9.72
CA THR A 127 6.38 12.07 9.87
C THR A 127 6.34 13.10 10.99
N ARG A 128 5.15 13.42 11.52
CA ARG A 128 4.98 14.33 12.68
C ARG A 128 5.25 13.68 14.03
N LEU A 129 5.44 12.35 14.07
CA LEU A 129 5.49 11.58 15.31
C LEU A 129 6.86 11.03 15.68
N PHE A 130 7.89 11.36 14.90
CA PHE A 130 9.29 11.00 15.17
C PHE A 130 10.24 12.10 14.69
N PRO A 131 11.49 12.15 15.18
CA PRO A 131 12.50 13.10 14.73
C PRO A 131 12.95 12.82 13.29
N THR A 132 12.61 13.70 12.34
CA THR A 132 12.94 13.52 10.92
C THR A 132 14.42 13.64 10.61
N GLU A 133 15.22 14.24 11.51
CA GLU A 133 16.68 14.26 11.48
C GLU A 133 17.32 12.88 11.58
N ASN A 134 16.58 11.88 12.07
CA ASN A 134 17.02 10.48 12.07
C ASN A 134 16.96 9.83 10.68
N VAL A 135 16.47 10.53 9.64
CA VAL A 135 16.38 9.99 8.28
C VAL A 135 17.55 10.44 7.43
N ARG A 136 18.18 9.47 6.78
CA ARG A 136 19.20 9.67 5.74
C ARG A 136 18.61 9.32 4.38
N PHE A 137 18.34 10.35 3.58
CA PHE A 137 17.82 10.21 2.21
C PHE A 137 18.92 9.91 1.20
N GLY A 138 18.54 9.39 0.01
CA GLY A 138 19.47 9.02 -1.05
C GLY A 138 20.27 7.75 -0.75
N LYS A 139 19.94 7.03 0.32
CA LYS A 139 20.64 5.86 0.82
C LYS A 139 19.97 4.55 0.41
N ARG A 140 20.18 4.16 -0.84
CA ARG A 140 19.73 2.86 -1.36
C ARG A 140 20.65 1.75 -0.91
N ALA A 141 20.20 0.91 0.03
CA ALA A 141 20.95 -0.27 0.43
C ALA A 141 21.00 -1.28 -0.74
N VAL A 142 22.21 -1.75 -1.06
CA VAL A 142 22.46 -2.74 -2.13
C VAL A 142 22.92 -4.08 -1.55
N GLU A 143 23.56 -4.06 -0.39
CA GLU A 143 23.97 -5.26 0.33
C GLU A 143 23.81 -5.05 1.85
N VAL A 144 23.43 -6.11 2.53
CA VAL A 144 23.41 -6.21 4.00
C VAL A 144 24.06 -7.54 4.36
N ARG A 145 25.12 -7.52 5.17
CA ARG A 145 25.84 -8.72 5.54
C ARG A 145 26.25 -8.72 7.01
N GLN A 146 26.24 -9.89 7.60
CA GLN A 146 26.77 -10.11 8.95
C GLN A 146 28.30 -9.97 8.94
N ALA A 147 28.85 -9.27 9.91
CA ALA A 147 30.29 -9.08 10.12
C ALA A 147 30.61 -9.29 11.60
N GLY A 148 30.78 -10.54 12.01
CA GLY A 148 30.92 -10.91 13.43
C GLY A 148 29.63 -10.57 14.22
N GLN A 149 29.77 -9.71 15.23
CA GLN A 149 28.65 -9.24 16.05
C GLN A 149 27.97 -7.98 15.48
N LYS A 150 28.42 -7.48 14.35
CA LYS A 150 27.88 -6.29 13.70
C LYS A 150 27.25 -6.65 12.35
N VAL A 151 26.49 -5.73 11.83
CA VAL A 151 25.91 -5.79 10.49
C VAL A 151 26.46 -4.64 9.67
N VAL A 152 26.96 -4.91 8.48
CA VAL A 152 27.44 -3.91 7.51
C VAL A 152 26.37 -3.73 6.45
N ILE A 153 26.02 -2.47 6.21
CA ILE A 153 25.12 -2.03 5.15
C ILE A 153 25.94 -1.32 4.09
N GLN A 154 25.92 -1.79 2.85
CA GLN A 154 26.52 -1.13 1.69
C GLN A 154 25.46 -0.36 0.93
N PHE A 155 25.70 0.89 0.61
CA PHE A 155 24.80 1.73 -0.18
C PHE A 155 25.29 1.90 -1.62
N ALA A 156 24.36 2.24 -2.52
CA ALA A 156 24.65 2.41 -3.94
C ALA A 156 25.61 3.58 -4.25
N ASP A 157 25.73 4.55 -3.35
CA ASP A 157 26.64 5.69 -3.46
C ASP A 157 28.08 5.36 -3.00
N GLY A 158 28.34 4.10 -2.62
CA GLY A 158 29.65 3.62 -2.17
C GLY A 158 29.89 3.75 -0.66
N GLU A 159 29.01 4.43 0.09
CA GLU A 159 29.13 4.49 1.56
C GLU A 159 28.79 3.14 2.19
N ALA A 160 29.48 2.80 3.27
CA ALA A 160 29.19 1.65 4.11
C ALA A 160 29.02 2.08 5.58
N VAL A 161 28.04 1.47 6.26
CA VAL A 161 27.77 1.75 7.67
C VAL A 161 27.75 0.45 8.46
N GLU A 162 28.37 0.47 9.64
CA GLU A 162 28.37 -0.63 10.59
C GLU A 162 27.42 -0.32 11.76
N VAL A 163 26.52 -1.26 12.04
CA VAL A 163 25.48 -1.15 13.08
C VAL A 163 25.37 -2.45 13.89
N ASP A 164 24.65 -2.39 15.01
CA ASP A 164 24.40 -3.57 15.84
C ASP A 164 23.23 -4.39 15.32
N ALA A 165 22.22 -3.74 14.74
CA ALA A 165 21.05 -4.40 14.20
C ALA A 165 20.50 -3.66 12.98
N VAL A 166 19.93 -4.45 12.03
CA VAL A 166 19.23 -3.94 10.86
C VAL A 166 17.81 -4.48 10.86
N ILE A 167 16.84 -3.59 10.62
CA ILE A 167 15.45 -3.97 10.45
C ILE A 167 15.02 -3.57 9.02
N GLY A 168 14.67 -4.59 8.22
CA GLY A 168 14.30 -4.40 6.81
C GLY A 168 12.87 -3.92 6.67
N CYS A 169 12.72 -2.73 6.08
CA CYS A 169 11.45 -2.14 5.66
C CYS A 169 11.53 -1.67 4.20
N ASP A 170 12.45 -2.22 3.42
CA ASP A 170 12.83 -1.85 2.05
C ASP A 170 12.00 -2.57 0.97
N GLY A 171 10.95 -3.27 1.39
CA GLY A 171 9.94 -3.84 0.52
C GLY A 171 10.35 -5.15 -0.17
N ALA A 172 9.55 -5.57 -1.15
CA ALA A 172 9.65 -6.89 -1.76
C ALA A 172 10.94 -7.13 -2.55
N LYS A 173 11.59 -6.08 -3.08
CA LYS A 173 12.88 -6.14 -3.79
C LYS A 173 14.06 -5.69 -2.91
N GLY A 174 13.84 -5.56 -1.60
CA GLY A 174 14.82 -5.03 -0.66
C GLY A 174 16.09 -5.89 -0.54
N ALA A 175 17.21 -5.23 -0.26
CA ALA A 175 18.48 -5.90 0.03
C ALA A 175 18.40 -6.71 1.34
N THR A 176 17.62 -6.25 2.32
CA THR A 176 17.42 -6.96 3.59
C THR A 176 16.71 -8.29 3.40
N ARG A 177 15.71 -8.37 2.50
CA ARG A 177 15.06 -9.63 2.15
C ARG A 177 16.06 -10.65 1.63
N ARG A 178 16.96 -10.22 0.75
CA ARG A 178 18.04 -11.06 0.21
C ARG A 178 18.96 -11.54 1.31
N ALA A 179 19.41 -10.65 2.17
CA ALA A 179 20.30 -11.00 3.28
C ALA A 179 19.69 -12.04 4.24
N VAL A 180 18.39 -11.98 4.49
CA VAL A 180 17.70 -12.89 5.42
C VAL A 180 17.37 -14.24 4.78
N LEU A 181 16.98 -14.26 3.51
CA LEU A 181 16.40 -15.45 2.89
C LEU A 181 17.40 -16.29 2.07
N THR A 182 18.50 -15.69 1.54
CA THR A 182 19.38 -16.38 0.58
C THR A 182 19.93 -17.69 1.09
N GLU A 183 20.32 -17.76 2.34
CA GLU A 183 20.94 -18.97 2.91
C GLU A 183 19.96 -20.12 3.07
N ASN A 184 18.77 -19.84 3.64
CA ASN A 184 17.82 -20.90 4.01
C ASN A 184 16.66 -21.04 3.03
N TYR A 185 16.34 -19.96 2.27
CA TYR A 185 15.16 -19.90 1.39
C TYR A 185 15.48 -19.18 0.07
N PRO A 186 16.47 -19.64 -0.73
CA PRO A 186 16.93 -18.94 -1.94
C PRO A 186 15.80 -18.73 -2.96
N ASP A 187 14.87 -19.68 -3.09
CA ASP A 187 13.73 -19.61 -4.00
C ASP A 187 12.68 -18.56 -3.61
N HIS A 188 12.73 -18.05 -2.38
CA HIS A 188 11.82 -17.02 -1.85
C HIS A 188 12.42 -15.61 -1.86
N VAL A 189 13.67 -15.45 -2.30
CA VAL A 189 14.33 -14.14 -2.37
C VAL A 189 13.68 -13.23 -3.39
N ALA A 190 13.49 -13.74 -4.61
CA ALA A 190 12.83 -12.98 -5.67
C ALA A 190 11.32 -12.97 -5.48
N ALA A 191 10.72 -11.78 -5.51
CA ALA A 191 9.27 -11.67 -5.60
C ALA A 191 8.81 -12.19 -6.97
N ARG A 192 7.73 -12.98 -6.98
CA ARG A 192 7.18 -13.57 -8.20
C ARG A 192 5.93 -12.80 -8.62
N TYR A 193 5.74 -12.67 -9.92
CA TYR A 193 4.49 -12.15 -10.46
C TYR A 193 3.36 -13.14 -10.19
N SER A 194 2.26 -12.65 -9.59
CA SER A 194 1.11 -13.49 -9.21
C SER A 194 0.16 -13.81 -10.36
N GLY A 195 0.46 -13.34 -11.57
CA GLY A 195 -0.49 -13.39 -12.68
C GLY A 195 -1.56 -12.30 -12.61
N ARG A 196 -1.39 -11.28 -11.75
CA ARG A 196 -2.34 -10.19 -11.55
C ARG A 196 -1.67 -8.84 -11.66
N TYR A 197 -2.39 -7.89 -12.24
CA TYR A 197 -2.01 -6.48 -12.25
C TYR A 197 -3.21 -5.58 -12.02
N VAL A 198 -2.96 -4.35 -11.62
CA VAL A 198 -4.00 -3.38 -11.31
C VAL A 198 -3.73 -2.03 -11.95
N TYR A 199 -4.79 -1.39 -12.37
CA TYR A 199 -4.84 0.03 -12.68
C TYR A 199 -5.35 0.77 -11.45
N ARG A 200 -4.67 1.84 -11.04
CA ARG A 200 -5.02 2.62 -9.87
C ARG A 200 -5.32 4.04 -10.27
N VAL A 201 -6.49 4.50 -9.87
CA VAL A 201 -7.00 5.83 -10.23
C VAL A 201 -7.59 6.49 -9.01
N VAL A 202 -7.31 7.78 -8.83
CA VAL A 202 -7.97 8.63 -7.85
C VAL A 202 -8.91 9.57 -8.61
N ILE A 203 -10.19 9.51 -8.29
CA ILE A 203 -11.27 10.18 -9.02
C ILE A 203 -11.96 11.18 -8.10
N PRO A 204 -12.33 12.39 -8.57
CA PRO A 204 -13.23 13.27 -7.86
C PRO A 204 -14.57 12.56 -7.55
N ALA A 205 -15.06 12.70 -6.32
CA ALA A 205 -16.31 12.04 -5.91
C ALA A 205 -17.51 12.46 -6.77
N THR A 206 -17.51 13.70 -7.26
CA THR A 206 -18.56 14.22 -8.16
C THR A 206 -18.59 13.48 -9.49
N GLU A 207 -17.45 13.19 -10.09
CA GLU A 207 -17.35 12.47 -11.34
C GLU A 207 -17.76 10.99 -11.16
N ALA A 208 -17.32 10.37 -10.06
CA ALA A 208 -17.75 9.02 -9.73
C ALA A 208 -19.28 8.93 -9.51
N GLN A 209 -19.89 9.95 -8.88
CA GLN A 209 -21.33 10.01 -8.71
C GLN A 209 -22.08 10.24 -10.04
N GLN A 210 -21.52 11.01 -10.97
CA GLN A 210 -22.09 11.17 -12.30
C GLN A 210 -22.14 9.85 -13.07
N ALA A 211 -21.05 9.06 -13.01
CA ALA A 211 -20.97 7.79 -13.71
C ALA A 211 -21.78 6.66 -13.01
N LEU A 212 -21.68 6.54 -11.70
CA LEU A 212 -22.19 5.40 -10.93
C LEU A 212 -23.44 5.71 -10.09
N GLY A 213 -23.84 6.98 -9.94
CA GLY A 213 -24.93 7.36 -9.04
C GLY A 213 -24.65 6.92 -7.60
N ALA A 214 -25.65 6.38 -6.91
CA ALA A 214 -25.56 5.93 -5.52
C ALA A 214 -24.53 4.79 -5.29
N TYR A 215 -24.10 4.08 -6.32
CA TYR A 215 -23.04 3.08 -6.19
C TYR A 215 -21.68 3.69 -5.81
N ALA A 216 -21.48 4.98 -6.04
CA ALA A 216 -20.27 5.69 -5.67
C ALA A 216 -20.19 6.09 -4.19
N ASP A 217 -21.29 5.98 -3.42
CA ASP A 217 -21.34 6.49 -2.04
C ASP A 217 -20.62 5.61 -1.03
N ASP A 218 -20.56 4.31 -1.29
CA ASP A 218 -20.03 3.33 -0.36
C ASP A 218 -18.96 2.45 -1.01
N GLY A 219 -18.22 1.72 -0.18
CA GLY A 219 -17.26 0.73 -0.67
C GLY A 219 -17.92 -0.34 -1.51
N LYS A 220 -17.42 -0.55 -2.73
CA LYS A 220 -17.90 -1.55 -3.68
C LYS A 220 -16.79 -2.43 -4.18
N MET A 221 -17.11 -3.69 -4.41
CA MET A 221 -16.30 -4.63 -5.16
C MET A 221 -17.15 -5.16 -6.31
N PHE A 222 -16.80 -4.82 -7.54
CA PHE A 222 -17.44 -5.38 -8.73
C PHE A 222 -16.59 -6.52 -9.25
N LEU A 223 -17.15 -7.72 -9.31
CA LEU A 223 -16.43 -8.95 -9.64
C LEU A 223 -16.84 -9.49 -10.99
N GLY A 224 -15.88 -9.99 -11.75
CA GLY A 224 -16.10 -10.71 -12.98
C GLY A 224 -15.04 -11.78 -13.23
N PRO A 225 -15.17 -12.64 -14.23
CA PRO A 225 -14.20 -13.67 -14.54
C PRO A 225 -12.81 -13.07 -14.84
N GLY A 226 -11.85 -13.27 -13.93
CA GLY A 226 -10.48 -12.79 -14.08
C GLY A 226 -10.30 -11.27 -13.99
N HIS A 227 -11.29 -10.53 -13.49
CA HIS A 227 -11.18 -9.09 -13.26
C HIS A 227 -12.03 -8.63 -12.07
N TYR A 228 -11.69 -7.48 -11.52
CA TYR A 228 -12.45 -6.85 -10.45
C TYR A 228 -12.26 -5.34 -10.44
N PHE A 229 -13.21 -4.63 -9.80
CA PHE A 229 -13.06 -3.23 -9.48
C PHE A 229 -13.29 -3.05 -7.99
N ALA A 230 -12.41 -2.33 -7.32
CA ALA A 230 -12.56 -1.94 -5.92
C ALA A 230 -12.69 -0.41 -5.83
N LEU A 231 -13.76 0.06 -5.23
CA LEU A 231 -14.08 1.47 -5.10
C LEU A 231 -14.29 1.82 -3.64
N TYR A 232 -13.69 2.91 -3.16
CA TYR A 232 -13.94 3.42 -1.81
C TYR A 232 -13.62 4.90 -1.66
N GLN A 233 -14.31 5.52 -0.69
CA GLN A 233 -14.15 6.92 -0.34
C GLN A 233 -12.79 7.23 0.30
N MET A 234 -12.26 8.42 0.00
CA MET A 234 -11.09 9.01 0.66
C MET A 234 -11.41 10.45 1.09
N SER A 235 -10.52 11.02 1.90
CA SER A 235 -10.59 12.43 2.27
C SER A 235 -10.48 13.36 1.05
N GLY A 236 -10.99 14.59 1.20
CA GLY A 236 -10.92 15.62 0.17
C GLY A 236 -11.85 15.40 -1.01
N GLY A 237 -13.00 14.71 -0.83
CA GLY A 237 -13.98 14.49 -1.90
C GLY A 237 -13.45 13.64 -3.05
N ARG A 238 -12.64 12.64 -2.74
CA ARG A 238 -11.99 11.74 -3.72
C ARG A 238 -12.40 10.29 -3.47
N LEU A 239 -12.41 9.50 -4.54
CA LEU A 239 -12.52 8.05 -4.48
C LEU A 239 -11.24 7.41 -5.00
N ASN A 240 -10.89 6.28 -4.41
CA ASN A 240 -9.91 5.38 -4.99
C ASN A 240 -10.61 4.32 -5.81
N LEU A 241 -10.20 4.14 -7.04
CA LEU A 241 -10.59 3.05 -7.91
C LEU A 241 -9.37 2.16 -8.18
N VAL A 242 -9.51 0.88 -7.95
CA VAL A 242 -8.56 -0.15 -8.37
C VAL A 242 -9.28 -1.06 -9.33
N ALA A 243 -8.81 -1.16 -10.57
CA ALA A 243 -9.31 -2.11 -11.55
C ALA A 243 -8.26 -3.18 -11.77
N GLY A 244 -8.54 -4.40 -11.32
CA GLY A 244 -7.62 -5.53 -11.36
C GLY A 244 -7.94 -6.51 -12.47
N ARG A 245 -6.89 -7.06 -13.08
CA ARG A 245 -6.96 -8.07 -14.12
C ARG A 245 -6.06 -9.25 -13.78
N GLN A 246 -6.56 -10.46 -13.96
CA GLN A 246 -5.75 -11.67 -13.98
C GLN A 246 -5.35 -11.98 -15.41
N LYS A 247 -4.05 -12.20 -15.63
CA LYS A 247 -3.50 -12.56 -16.92
C LYS A 247 -2.33 -13.51 -16.68
N ASN A 248 -2.39 -14.69 -17.27
CA ASN A 248 -1.38 -15.74 -17.06
C ASN A 248 -0.13 -15.59 -17.93
N ASP A 249 0.08 -14.39 -18.48
CA ASP A 249 1.26 -14.08 -19.28
C ASP A 249 2.49 -13.93 -18.36
N GLU A 250 3.67 -14.21 -18.89
CA GLU A 250 4.91 -13.92 -18.20
C GLU A 250 5.12 -12.40 -18.12
N TRP A 251 5.54 -11.93 -16.96
CA TRP A 251 5.95 -10.54 -16.82
C TRP A 251 7.40 -10.40 -17.28
N THR A 252 7.59 -9.70 -18.40
CA THR A 252 8.90 -9.56 -19.07
C THR A 252 9.63 -8.26 -18.71
N HIS A 253 9.06 -7.41 -17.82
CA HIS A 253 9.62 -6.12 -17.46
C HIS A 253 10.30 -6.15 -16.09
N ASP A 254 11.42 -5.45 -15.97
CA ASP A 254 12.16 -5.33 -14.70
C ASP A 254 11.45 -4.42 -13.67
N GLN A 255 10.55 -3.55 -14.13
CA GLN A 255 9.83 -2.60 -13.29
C GLN A 255 8.48 -3.17 -12.82
N TRP A 256 8.04 -2.71 -11.64
CA TRP A 256 6.72 -3.04 -11.08
C TRP A 256 5.56 -2.27 -11.72
N THR A 257 5.88 -1.25 -12.49
CA THR A 257 4.92 -0.38 -13.15
C THR A 257 5.25 -0.31 -14.63
N GLN A 258 4.22 -0.21 -15.43
CA GLN A 258 4.31 0.00 -16.86
C GLN A 258 3.35 1.12 -17.24
N ASP A 259 3.81 2.05 -18.09
CA ASP A 259 2.93 3.01 -18.73
C ASP A 259 2.15 2.31 -19.82
N VAL A 260 0.84 2.53 -19.83
CA VAL A 260 -0.08 1.92 -20.80
C VAL A 260 -0.99 2.99 -21.39
N THR A 261 -1.50 2.74 -22.56
CA THR A 261 -2.48 3.61 -23.20
C THR A 261 -3.87 3.39 -22.58
N ARG A 262 -4.73 4.39 -22.75
CA ARG A 262 -6.13 4.30 -22.32
C ARG A 262 -6.86 3.16 -23.04
N GLU A 263 -6.58 2.99 -24.33
CA GLU A 263 -7.15 1.96 -25.19
C GLU A 263 -6.80 0.56 -24.69
N GLU A 264 -5.54 0.33 -24.32
CA GLU A 264 -5.08 -0.94 -23.74
C GLU A 264 -5.79 -1.23 -22.41
N MET A 265 -5.85 -0.24 -21.51
CA MET A 265 -6.57 -0.38 -20.24
C MET A 265 -8.05 -0.72 -20.46
N LEU A 266 -8.75 -0.01 -21.33
CA LEU A 266 -10.17 -0.24 -21.57
C LEU A 266 -10.44 -1.59 -22.23
N ALA A 267 -9.52 -2.08 -23.08
CA ALA A 267 -9.63 -3.38 -23.70
C ALA A 267 -9.62 -4.55 -22.69
N ASP A 268 -8.89 -4.40 -21.60
CA ASP A 268 -8.84 -5.39 -20.50
C ASP A 268 -10.19 -5.61 -19.80
N PHE A 269 -11.08 -4.62 -19.84
CA PHE A 269 -12.38 -4.64 -19.17
C PHE A 269 -13.56 -4.68 -20.14
N LYS A 270 -13.32 -5.10 -21.37
CA LYS A 270 -14.38 -5.24 -22.39
C LYS A 270 -15.47 -6.19 -21.90
N GLY A 271 -16.73 -5.75 -21.99
CA GLY A 271 -17.89 -6.52 -21.53
C GLY A 271 -18.33 -6.23 -20.09
N CYS A 272 -17.59 -5.43 -19.33
CA CYS A 272 -18.04 -4.91 -18.05
C CYS A 272 -19.15 -3.86 -18.23
N ASP A 273 -19.83 -3.52 -17.13
CA ASP A 273 -20.87 -2.48 -17.14
C ASP A 273 -20.31 -1.16 -17.71
N PRO A 274 -21.03 -0.53 -18.65
CA PRO A 274 -20.58 0.71 -19.31
C PRO A 274 -20.20 1.82 -18.34
N ARG A 275 -20.85 1.91 -17.16
CA ARG A 275 -20.54 2.91 -16.13
C ARG A 275 -19.17 2.70 -15.50
N LEU A 276 -18.71 1.43 -15.35
CA LEU A 276 -17.35 1.12 -14.89
C LEU A 276 -16.30 1.50 -15.94
N ILE A 277 -16.62 1.26 -17.22
CA ILE A 277 -15.77 1.64 -18.36
C ILE A 277 -15.67 3.17 -18.46
N GLU A 278 -16.79 3.87 -18.33
CA GLU A 278 -16.84 5.33 -18.28
C GLU A 278 -15.95 5.87 -17.15
N LEU A 279 -16.09 5.30 -15.94
CA LEU A 279 -15.33 5.70 -14.77
C LEU A 279 -13.82 5.53 -14.95
N LEU A 280 -13.37 4.44 -15.58
CA LEU A 280 -11.97 4.27 -15.97
C LEU A 280 -11.53 5.32 -16.99
N GLY A 281 -12.45 5.72 -17.85
CA GLY A 281 -12.21 6.69 -18.90
C GLY A 281 -12.11 8.15 -18.46
N VAL A 282 -12.66 8.50 -17.32
CA VAL A 282 -12.74 9.88 -16.80
C VAL A 282 -11.38 10.43 -16.38
N SER A 283 -10.41 9.58 -16.10
CA SER A 283 -9.21 10.03 -15.38
C SER A 283 -7.92 9.79 -16.13
N ILE A 284 -7.16 10.87 -16.29
CA ILE A 284 -5.71 11.04 -16.18
C ILE A 284 -4.92 10.91 -17.50
N PRO A 285 -4.01 11.87 -17.72
CA PRO A 285 -3.04 11.81 -18.81
C PRO A 285 -1.96 10.71 -18.62
N TYR A 286 -1.86 10.09 -17.43
CA TYR A 286 -0.89 9.03 -17.15
C TYR A 286 -1.56 7.86 -16.43
N ILE A 287 -1.68 6.75 -17.13
CA ILE A 287 -2.21 5.49 -16.60
C ILE A 287 -1.02 4.58 -16.34
N SER A 288 -0.80 4.24 -15.09
CA SER A 288 0.22 3.27 -14.72
C SER A 288 -0.43 1.95 -14.30
N LEU A 289 0.02 0.87 -14.91
CA LEU A 289 -0.28 -0.49 -14.54
C LEU A 289 0.67 -0.91 -13.42
N TRP A 290 0.15 -1.51 -12.35
CA TRP A 290 0.90 -1.98 -11.19
C TRP A 290 0.80 -3.49 -11.07
N LEU A 291 1.93 -4.15 -10.85
CA LEU A 291 1.94 -5.58 -10.55
C LEU A 291 1.40 -5.87 -9.16
N GLU A 292 0.57 -6.89 -9.07
CA GLU A 292 0.37 -7.61 -7.83
C GLU A 292 1.39 -8.76 -7.77
N THR A 293 2.20 -8.77 -6.72
CA THR A 293 3.20 -9.82 -6.51
C THR A 293 2.81 -10.68 -5.33
N GLU A 294 2.95 -11.99 -5.48
CA GLU A 294 2.90 -12.91 -4.35
C GLU A 294 4.29 -13.00 -3.71
N ILE A 295 4.33 -12.71 -2.42
CA ILE A 295 5.42 -13.12 -1.57
C ILE A 295 4.95 -14.42 -0.96
N VAL A 296 5.34 -15.54 -1.55
CA VAL A 296 5.06 -16.86 -0.97
C VAL A 296 5.93 -16.99 0.28
N ILE A 297 5.29 -16.87 1.44
CA ILE A 297 5.86 -17.30 2.72
C ILE A 297 5.18 -18.66 2.98
N SER A 298 5.89 -19.73 2.73
CA SER A 298 5.49 -21.07 3.15
C SER A 298 5.86 -21.30 4.60
#